data_37ffd490edf84055a4ca3a7664c6481a
#
_entry.id   37ffd490edf84055a4ca3a7664c6481a
#
_cell.length_a   1.000
_cell.length_b   1.000
_cell.length_c   1.000
_cell.angle_alpha   90.00
_cell.angle_beta   90.00
_cell.angle_gamma   90.00
#
_symmetry.space_group_name_H-M   'P 1'
#
loop_
_entity.id
_entity.type
_entity.pdbx_description
1 polymer ?
#
loop_
_entity_poly.entity_id
_entity_poly.type
_entity_poly.pdbx_seq_one_letter_code
_entity_poly.pdbx_strand_id
1 'polypeptide(L)'
;MLVISFLSLLLMVACSSAFQITTQRQRRTAVNTKLNSYTLQSTIDIKENAPRDIASVYDWAANYGIQTIPGFELSTQDGYDYYATTNQDIPAETQIVYVPNELILTGNKARLEFGTDVSAAERSLKLSDHGSFYLFLKILKEYELGTDSYWYSWLNSLPRYYSTGSAMTQFCFSCLPPYAAKQTQQEKSRLKRFELALDEIPFLSEETKSNEELLLWAYNVVHTRYHENSYGDYCLLPMADYFNHYGDTNDVYITFDQDGNCYANSLQDVRSGQPLRMCLCDPTNPSQTLAKFGFLDESSPTTYCKWIAEDPSSEIAQMGYPSKMLFDNNGGISTEVWDVILYTELGKVSLEQQQAFFQAFIQGDEQTKSNYHNQYFPQTLAALQQHVDYILNELDELSVWQLTKLDTGNHPRLPLIMKHNDFVKNTFSLVQQSLRNMSS
;
A
#
# COMPACT_ATOMS: atom_id res chain seq x y z
N MET A 1 59.89 -7.08 30.74
CA MET A 1 60.04 -8.38 31.43
C MET A 1 58.85 -9.22 31.04
N LEU A 2 59.11 -10.09 30.10
CA LEU A 2 58.98 -11.55 30.12
C LEU A 2 57.53 -12.02 30.24
N VAL A 3 56.90 -12.56 29.22
CA VAL A 3 57.17 -13.78 28.38
C VAL A 3 56.44 -15.00 28.89
N ILE A 4 55.83 -15.72 27.94
CA ILE A 4 55.48 -17.15 27.85
C ILE A 4 54.03 -17.49 28.20
N SER A 5 53.13 -17.77 27.21
CA SER A 5 53.02 -18.99 26.34
C SER A 5 52.83 -20.28 27.16
N PHE A 6 51.67 -20.93 26.93
CA PHE A 6 51.68 -22.32 26.55
C PHE A 6 50.27 -22.83 26.12
N LEU A 7 50.29 -23.51 25.01
CA LEU A 7 49.33 -24.43 24.46
C LEU A 7 48.86 -25.47 25.51
N SER A 8 47.60 -25.85 25.46
CA SER A 8 47.21 -27.23 25.81
C SER A 8 46.01 -27.65 24.96
N LEU A 9 46.33 -28.45 24.01
CA LEU A 9 45.51 -29.33 23.20
C LEU A 9 44.98 -30.44 24.12
N LEU A 10 43.67 -30.69 24.16
CA LEU A 10 43.14 -32.02 24.44
C LEU A 10 41.73 -32.20 23.82
N LEU A 11 41.70 -33.10 22.88
CA LEU A 11 40.58 -33.89 22.38
C LEU A 11 39.55 -34.26 23.46
N MET A 12 38.24 -34.15 23.09
CA MET A 12 37.25 -35.22 23.36
C MET A 12 36.13 -35.09 22.33
N VAL A 13 36.17 -35.92 21.34
CA VAL A 13 35.29 -37.04 21.00
C VAL A 13 33.80 -36.66 20.86
N ALA A 14 33.46 -36.52 19.64
CA ALA A 14 32.30 -36.95 18.85
C ALA A 14 31.11 -37.57 19.65
N CYS A 15 29.95 -36.94 19.44
CA CYS A 15 28.71 -37.66 19.18
C CYS A 15 28.03 -37.04 17.97
N SER A 16 28.32 -37.64 16.82
CA SER A 16 27.65 -37.37 15.55
C SER A 16 26.28 -38.03 15.62
N SER A 17 25.23 -37.26 15.57
CA SER A 17 23.98 -37.72 14.97
C SER A 17 23.76 -36.89 13.72
N ALA A 18 24.35 -37.37 12.64
CA ALA A 18 24.12 -36.90 11.30
C ALA A 18 22.67 -37.18 10.90
N PHE A 19 21.85 -36.15 10.83
CA PHE A 19 20.61 -36.21 10.07
C PHE A 19 21.03 -36.10 8.58
N GLN A 20 21.11 -37.24 7.91
CA GLN A 20 21.25 -37.29 6.46
C GLN A 20 19.92 -36.87 5.82
N ILE A 21 19.86 -35.64 5.36
CA ILE A 21 18.84 -35.24 4.36
C ILE A 21 19.27 -35.88 3.05
N THR A 22 18.60 -36.96 2.69
CA THR A 22 18.75 -37.61 1.38
C THR A 22 18.09 -36.74 0.33
N THR A 23 18.83 -35.86 -0.31
CA THR A 23 18.41 -35.23 -1.55
C THR A 23 18.37 -36.30 -2.66
N GLN A 24 17.20 -36.84 -2.93
CA GLN A 24 16.97 -37.59 -4.17
C GLN A 24 17.00 -36.63 -5.36
N ARG A 25 18.18 -36.42 -5.89
CA ARG A 25 18.37 -35.85 -7.22
C ARG A 25 18.01 -36.91 -8.25
N GLN A 26 16.74 -36.99 -8.64
CA GLN A 26 16.36 -37.76 -9.83
C GLN A 26 16.93 -37.04 -11.04
N ARG A 27 17.93 -37.69 -11.67
CA ARG A 27 18.36 -37.38 -13.05
C ARG A 27 17.18 -37.70 -13.99
N ARG A 28 16.49 -36.66 -14.45
CA ARG A 28 15.59 -36.80 -15.60
C ARG A 28 16.45 -36.83 -16.85
N THR A 29 16.54 -37.98 -17.46
CA THR A 29 16.97 -38.20 -18.84
C THR A 29 16.06 -37.39 -19.76
N ALA A 30 16.67 -36.56 -20.59
CA ALA A 30 15.97 -35.81 -21.64
C ALA A 30 15.31 -36.81 -22.61
N VAL A 31 14.01 -36.92 -22.54
CA VAL A 31 13.17 -37.52 -23.56
C VAL A 31 12.58 -36.36 -24.37
N ASN A 32 13.03 -36.25 -25.60
CA ASN A 32 12.44 -35.39 -26.62
C ASN A 32 10.99 -35.82 -26.85
N THR A 33 10.04 -35.18 -26.19
CA THR A 33 8.60 -35.30 -26.46
C THR A 33 8.08 -33.96 -26.96
N LYS A 34 7.49 -34.03 -28.15
CA LYS A 34 6.74 -32.96 -28.82
C LYS A 34 6.02 -32.10 -27.80
N LEU A 35 6.20 -30.77 -27.87
CA LEU A 35 5.38 -29.79 -27.22
C LEU A 35 3.92 -30.01 -27.66
N ASN A 36 3.19 -30.77 -26.87
CA ASN A 36 1.75 -30.57 -26.82
C ASN A 36 1.56 -29.23 -26.12
N SER A 37 0.85 -28.32 -26.75
CA SER A 37 0.29 -27.13 -26.12
C SER A 37 -0.56 -27.56 -24.94
N TYR A 38 0.05 -27.66 -23.75
CA TYR A 38 -0.73 -27.68 -22.52
C TYR A 38 -1.29 -26.27 -22.36
N THR A 39 -2.56 -26.11 -22.62
CA THR A 39 -3.33 -24.98 -22.11
C THR A 39 -3.09 -24.99 -20.60
N LEU A 40 -2.35 -24.02 -20.10
CA LEU A 40 -2.18 -23.77 -18.67
C LEU A 40 -3.57 -23.44 -18.10
N GLN A 41 -4.24 -24.45 -17.61
CA GLN A 41 -5.52 -24.26 -16.93
C GLN A 41 -5.21 -23.99 -15.47
N SER A 42 -4.95 -22.70 -15.15
CA SER A 42 -4.92 -22.29 -13.76
C SER A 42 -6.28 -22.62 -13.15
N THR A 43 -6.27 -23.28 -12.00
CA THR A 43 -7.48 -23.62 -11.27
C THR A 43 -8.03 -22.45 -10.43
N ILE A 44 -7.31 -21.30 -10.42
CA ILE A 44 -7.76 -20.07 -9.75
C ILE A 44 -8.57 -19.23 -10.77
N ASP A 45 -9.86 -19.08 -10.51
CA ASP A 45 -10.70 -18.14 -11.27
C ASP A 45 -10.53 -16.74 -10.70
N ILE A 46 -9.90 -15.84 -11.49
CA ILE A 46 -9.60 -14.47 -11.10
C ILE A 46 -10.68 -13.45 -11.47
N LYS A 47 -11.77 -13.87 -12.10
CA LYS A 47 -12.86 -12.95 -12.43
C LYS A 47 -13.41 -12.27 -11.18
N GLU A 48 -13.77 -10.99 -11.29
CA GLU A 48 -14.20 -10.17 -10.14
C GLU A 48 -15.34 -10.79 -9.32
N ASN A 49 -16.22 -11.56 -9.94
CA ASN A 49 -17.33 -12.25 -9.28
C ASN A 49 -17.04 -13.72 -8.89
N ALA A 50 -15.83 -14.19 -9.09
CA ALA A 50 -15.46 -15.56 -8.73
C ALA A 50 -15.40 -15.74 -7.20
N PRO A 51 -15.83 -16.92 -6.70
CA PRO A 51 -15.78 -17.19 -5.27
C PRO A 51 -14.32 -17.34 -4.78
N ARG A 52 -14.10 -17.01 -3.51
CA ARG A 52 -12.83 -17.21 -2.81
C ARG A 52 -12.90 -18.52 -2.02
N ASP A 53 -11.80 -19.27 -1.99
CA ASP A 53 -11.69 -20.48 -1.17
C ASP A 53 -11.04 -20.15 0.18
N ILE A 54 -11.88 -19.73 1.13
CA ILE A 54 -11.44 -19.39 2.49
C ILE A 54 -11.27 -20.64 3.36
N ALA A 55 -12.02 -21.71 3.08
CA ALA A 55 -11.92 -22.93 3.89
C ALA A 55 -10.55 -23.60 3.74
N SER A 56 -10.08 -23.79 2.51
CA SER A 56 -8.79 -24.44 2.24
C SER A 56 -7.58 -23.68 2.76
N VAL A 57 -7.69 -22.36 2.98
CA VAL A 57 -6.55 -21.59 3.48
C VAL A 57 -6.19 -21.91 4.93
N TYR A 58 -7.16 -22.28 5.76
CA TYR A 58 -6.89 -22.69 7.15
C TYR A 58 -6.11 -24.00 7.22
N ASP A 59 -6.56 -25.01 6.48
CA ASP A 59 -5.87 -26.31 6.41
C ASP A 59 -4.47 -26.14 5.82
N TRP A 60 -4.35 -25.33 4.78
CA TRP A 60 -3.06 -25.00 4.20
C TRP A 60 -2.16 -24.31 5.22
N ALA A 61 -2.62 -23.27 5.90
CA ALA A 61 -1.86 -22.53 6.89
C ALA A 61 -1.32 -23.46 8.00
N ALA A 62 -2.17 -24.32 8.56
CA ALA A 62 -1.80 -25.27 9.59
C ALA A 62 -0.77 -26.30 9.09
N ASN A 63 -0.95 -26.83 7.87
CA ASN A 63 -0.07 -27.82 7.27
C ASN A 63 1.34 -27.27 6.99
N TYR A 64 1.45 -25.96 6.71
CA TYR A 64 2.72 -25.29 6.43
C TYR A 64 3.31 -24.54 7.64
N GLY A 65 2.74 -24.73 8.84
CA GLY A 65 3.31 -24.24 10.09
C GLY A 65 2.96 -22.81 10.45
N ILE A 66 2.01 -22.17 9.76
CA ILE A 66 1.41 -20.92 10.22
C ILE A 66 0.58 -21.23 11.46
N GLN A 67 0.75 -20.44 12.51
CA GLN A 67 0.00 -20.56 13.75
C GLN A 67 -0.88 -19.34 13.96
N THR A 68 -2.12 -19.59 14.36
CA THR A 68 -3.07 -18.54 14.76
C THR A 68 -3.53 -18.79 16.19
N ILE A 69 -3.81 -17.71 16.93
CA ILE A 69 -4.37 -17.84 18.28
C ILE A 69 -5.73 -18.54 18.22
N PRO A 70 -6.12 -19.34 19.23
CA PRO A 70 -7.49 -19.81 19.34
C PRO A 70 -8.48 -18.64 19.28
N GLY A 71 -9.51 -18.77 18.46
CA GLY A 71 -10.50 -17.71 18.23
C GLY A 71 -10.20 -16.76 17.07
N PHE A 72 -9.05 -16.87 16.40
CA PHE A 72 -8.80 -16.19 15.14
C PHE A 72 -9.74 -16.72 14.05
N GLU A 73 -10.45 -15.82 13.39
CA GLU A 73 -11.40 -16.14 12.32
C GLU A 73 -11.29 -15.17 11.15
N LEU A 74 -11.54 -15.65 9.94
CA LEU A 74 -11.76 -14.82 8.76
C LEU A 74 -13.26 -14.64 8.55
N SER A 75 -13.74 -13.43 8.73
CA SER A 75 -15.16 -13.05 8.63
C SER A 75 -15.42 -12.17 7.41
N THR A 76 -16.66 -12.13 6.97
CA THR A 76 -17.14 -11.27 5.90
C THR A 76 -18.54 -10.76 6.18
N GLN A 77 -18.87 -9.55 5.70
CA GLN A 77 -20.22 -9.02 5.75
C GLN A 77 -20.99 -9.21 4.43
N ASP A 78 -20.27 -9.29 3.32
CA ASP A 78 -20.83 -9.32 1.97
C ASP A 78 -20.50 -10.60 1.17
N GLY A 79 -19.68 -11.49 1.75
CA GLY A 79 -19.20 -12.70 1.10
C GLY A 79 -18.01 -12.48 0.15
N TYR A 80 -17.55 -11.27 -0.02
CA TYR A 80 -16.47 -10.90 -0.93
C TYR A 80 -15.24 -10.36 -0.21
N ASP A 81 -15.39 -9.44 0.72
CA ASP A 81 -14.29 -8.91 1.52
C ASP A 81 -14.18 -9.69 2.84
N TYR A 82 -13.07 -10.44 2.98
CA TYR A 82 -12.77 -11.22 4.17
C TYR A 82 -11.67 -10.51 4.97
N TYR A 83 -11.87 -10.43 6.27
CA TYR A 83 -10.96 -9.78 7.22
C TYR A 83 -10.82 -10.59 8.50
N ALA A 84 -9.70 -10.39 9.19
CA ALA A 84 -9.42 -11.07 10.45
C ALA A 84 -10.30 -10.52 11.59
N THR A 85 -10.88 -11.43 12.37
CA THR A 85 -11.64 -11.15 13.60
C THR A 85 -11.21 -12.10 14.70
N THR A 86 -11.72 -11.87 15.92
CA THR A 86 -11.57 -12.81 17.02
C THR A 86 -12.92 -13.15 17.63
N ASN A 87 -13.15 -14.43 17.98
CA ASN A 87 -14.31 -14.86 18.76
C ASN A 87 -14.02 -15.02 20.26
N GLN A 88 -12.83 -14.60 20.73
CA GLN A 88 -12.40 -14.58 22.12
C GLN A 88 -11.74 -13.25 22.43
N ASP A 89 -11.71 -12.88 23.72
CA ASP A 89 -10.94 -11.71 24.17
C ASP A 89 -9.43 -12.00 24.00
N ILE A 90 -8.71 -11.06 23.43
CA ILE A 90 -7.25 -11.11 23.25
C ILE A 90 -6.62 -10.02 24.13
N PRO A 91 -5.81 -10.37 25.12
CA PRO A 91 -5.03 -9.39 25.88
C PRO A 91 -3.99 -8.67 25.01
N ALA A 92 -3.58 -7.47 25.38
CA ALA A 92 -2.44 -6.79 24.79
C ALA A 92 -1.18 -7.66 24.79
N GLU A 93 -0.26 -7.43 23.88
CA GLU A 93 1.03 -8.13 23.71
C GLU A 93 0.89 -9.66 23.50
N THR A 94 -0.26 -10.09 22.97
CA THR A 94 -0.51 -11.50 22.66
C THR A 94 -0.19 -11.78 21.19
N GLN A 95 0.56 -12.85 20.91
CA GLN A 95 0.81 -13.30 19.53
C GLN A 95 -0.50 -13.83 18.92
N ILE A 96 -0.93 -13.19 17.84
CA ILE A 96 -2.16 -13.54 17.09
C ILE A 96 -1.86 -14.48 15.94
N VAL A 97 -0.84 -14.14 15.14
CA VAL A 97 -0.42 -14.93 13.98
C VAL A 97 1.10 -15.07 13.99
N TYR A 98 1.58 -16.26 13.71
CA TYR A 98 2.98 -16.57 13.39
C TYR A 98 3.06 -17.08 11.95
N VAL A 99 3.97 -16.52 11.15
CA VAL A 99 4.22 -16.96 9.77
C VAL A 99 5.69 -17.33 9.63
N PRO A 100 6.00 -18.61 9.32
CA PRO A 100 7.39 -19.03 9.12
C PRO A 100 7.98 -18.34 7.88
N ASN A 101 9.28 -18.01 7.97
CA ASN A 101 10.00 -17.28 6.92
C ASN A 101 9.86 -17.93 5.52
N GLU A 102 9.81 -19.25 5.45
CA GLU A 102 9.70 -20.01 4.19
C GLU A 102 8.42 -19.65 3.41
N LEU A 103 7.35 -19.26 4.10
CA LEU A 103 6.08 -18.88 3.48
C LEU A 103 5.98 -17.40 3.15
N ILE A 104 6.87 -16.59 3.69
CA ILE A 104 6.89 -15.15 3.43
C ILE A 104 7.48 -14.90 2.05
N LEU A 105 6.68 -14.33 1.15
CA LEU A 105 7.16 -13.88 -0.15
C LEU A 105 7.81 -12.50 0.01
N THR A 106 9.11 -12.39 -0.31
CA THR A 106 9.79 -11.09 -0.27
C THR A 106 10.36 -10.71 -1.63
N GLY A 107 10.51 -9.40 -1.88
CA GLY A 107 11.11 -8.89 -3.10
C GLY A 107 12.51 -9.44 -3.31
N ASN A 108 13.34 -9.47 -2.26
CA ASN A 108 14.71 -9.99 -2.33
C ASN A 108 14.76 -11.50 -2.61
N LYS A 109 13.90 -12.32 -1.98
CA LYS A 109 13.82 -13.76 -2.27
C LYS A 109 13.43 -14.02 -3.73
N ALA A 110 12.40 -13.30 -4.20
CA ALA A 110 11.95 -13.39 -5.58
C ALA A 110 13.06 -12.97 -6.56
N ARG A 111 13.77 -11.86 -6.27
CA ARG A 111 14.91 -11.41 -7.07
C ARG A 111 16.02 -12.46 -7.16
N LEU A 112 16.34 -13.10 -6.03
CA LEU A 112 17.35 -14.17 -6.00
C LEU A 112 16.89 -15.42 -6.75
N GLU A 113 15.61 -15.80 -6.66
CA GLU A 113 15.02 -16.92 -7.41
C GLU A 113 15.09 -16.71 -8.92
N PHE A 114 14.79 -15.49 -9.39
CA PHE A 114 14.76 -15.17 -10.83
C PHE A 114 16.17 -14.95 -11.41
N GLY A 115 17.15 -14.62 -10.58
CA GLY A 115 18.54 -14.48 -10.99
C GLY A 115 18.72 -13.38 -12.04
N THR A 116 19.39 -13.70 -13.14
CA THR A 116 19.68 -12.77 -14.23
C THR A 116 18.51 -12.50 -15.16
N ASP A 117 17.46 -13.31 -15.09
CA ASP A 117 16.32 -13.26 -16.02
C ASP A 117 15.47 -11.99 -15.87
N VAL A 118 15.61 -11.27 -14.76
CA VAL A 118 14.92 -9.98 -14.53
C VAL A 118 15.80 -8.76 -14.82
N SER A 119 17.10 -8.95 -15.14
CA SER A 119 18.05 -7.83 -15.27
C SER A 119 17.75 -6.87 -16.42
N ALA A 120 17.08 -7.33 -17.47
CA ALA A 120 16.65 -6.47 -18.57
C ALA A 120 15.45 -5.60 -18.14
N ALA A 121 14.46 -6.20 -17.51
CA ALA A 121 13.29 -5.51 -16.98
C ALA A 121 13.65 -4.46 -15.92
N GLU A 122 14.59 -4.75 -15.01
CA GLU A 122 15.08 -3.81 -14.00
C GLU A 122 15.52 -2.48 -14.59
N ARG A 123 16.21 -2.49 -15.74
CA ARG A 123 16.72 -1.27 -16.38
C ARG A 123 15.61 -0.34 -16.89
N SER A 124 14.42 -0.87 -17.15
CA SER A 124 13.27 -0.10 -17.63
C SER A 124 12.40 0.46 -16.50
N LEU A 125 12.61 0.00 -15.27
CA LEU A 125 11.83 0.37 -14.09
C LEU A 125 12.54 1.39 -13.21
N LYS A 126 11.76 2.10 -12.40
CA LYS A 126 12.32 2.94 -11.31
C LYS A 126 12.83 2.02 -10.20
N LEU A 127 13.93 2.39 -9.55
CA LEU A 127 14.49 1.64 -8.43
C LEU A 127 13.47 1.38 -7.31
N SER A 128 12.62 2.38 -7.02
CA SER A 128 11.53 2.26 -6.03
C SER A 128 10.45 1.25 -6.39
N ASP A 129 10.35 0.85 -7.64
CA ASP A 129 9.34 -0.10 -8.13
C ASP A 129 9.88 -1.56 -8.13
N HIS A 130 11.20 -1.77 -7.96
CA HIS A 130 11.83 -3.10 -8.11
C HIS A 130 11.26 -4.15 -7.14
N GLY A 131 11.20 -3.85 -5.84
CA GLY A 131 10.71 -4.80 -4.83
C GLY A 131 9.29 -5.28 -5.11
N SER A 132 8.38 -4.37 -5.43
CA SER A 132 7.00 -4.70 -5.77
C SER A 132 6.89 -5.41 -7.14
N PHE A 133 7.77 -5.09 -8.10
CA PHE A 133 7.82 -5.79 -9.37
C PHE A 133 8.26 -7.26 -9.22
N TYR A 134 9.25 -7.55 -8.37
CA TYR A 134 9.64 -8.93 -8.12
C TYR A 134 8.53 -9.75 -7.46
N LEU A 135 7.79 -9.15 -6.52
CA LEU A 135 6.61 -9.80 -5.95
C LEU A 135 5.50 -10.00 -6.99
N PHE A 136 5.28 -9.03 -7.87
CA PHE A 136 4.34 -9.15 -8.99
C PHE A 136 4.70 -10.33 -9.89
N LEU A 137 5.96 -10.46 -10.30
CA LEU A 137 6.44 -11.61 -11.06
C LEU A 137 6.27 -12.93 -10.30
N LYS A 138 6.51 -12.92 -8.98
CA LYS A 138 6.34 -14.11 -8.13
C LYS A 138 4.88 -14.55 -8.10
N ILE A 139 3.94 -13.63 -7.93
CA ILE A 139 2.50 -13.95 -7.98
C ILE A 139 2.10 -14.54 -9.33
N LEU A 140 2.56 -13.96 -10.44
CA LEU A 140 2.28 -14.48 -11.79
C LEU A 140 2.86 -15.89 -11.98
N LYS A 141 4.08 -16.13 -11.53
CA LYS A 141 4.73 -17.45 -11.61
C LYS A 141 3.99 -18.50 -10.77
N GLU A 142 3.59 -18.15 -9.55
CA GLU A 142 2.83 -19.06 -8.69
C GLU A 142 1.41 -19.32 -9.24
N TYR A 143 0.80 -18.34 -9.89
CA TYR A 143 -0.45 -18.53 -10.62
C TYR A 143 -0.31 -19.54 -11.76
N GLU A 144 0.77 -19.49 -12.56
CA GLU A 144 1.04 -20.46 -13.63
C GLU A 144 1.27 -21.88 -13.10
N LEU A 145 1.85 -22.04 -11.91
CA LEU A 145 2.01 -23.33 -11.25
C LEU A 145 0.69 -23.96 -10.83
N GLY A 146 -0.36 -23.14 -10.63
CA GLY A 146 -1.67 -23.61 -10.20
C GLY A 146 -1.57 -24.45 -8.91
N THR A 147 -2.13 -25.64 -8.89
CA THR A 147 -2.11 -26.54 -7.71
C THR A 147 -0.73 -27.05 -7.31
N ASP A 148 0.27 -26.90 -8.17
CA ASP A 148 1.66 -27.25 -7.85
C ASP A 148 2.38 -26.12 -7.07
N SER A 149 1.76 -24.94 -6.94
CA SER A 149 2.26 -23.85 -6.12
C SER A 149 2.11 -24.15 -4.63
N TYR A 150 3.17 -23.87 -3.85
CA TYR A 150 3.09 -23.91 -2.38
C TYR A 150 2.07 -22.92 -1.81
N TRP A 151 1.79 -21.83 -2.50
CA TRP A 151 0.88 -20.75 -2.11
C TRP A 151 -0.51 -20.86 -2.73
N TYR A 152 -0.82 -21.96 -3.42
CA TYR A 152 -2.07 -22.13 -4.16
C TYR A 152 -3.31 -21.80 -3.33
N SER A 153 -3.48 -22.39 -2.14
CA SER A 153 -4.67 -22.17 -1.30
C SER A 153 -4.76 -20.73 -0.81
N TRP A 154 -3.61 -20.13 -0.45
CA TRP A 154 -3.58 -18.72 -0.10
C TRP A 154 -3.94 -17.82 -1.29
N LEU A 155 -3.36 -18.03 -2.46
CA LEU A 155 -3.69 -17.27 -3.67
C LEU A 155 -5.18 -17.41 -4.03
N ASN A 156 -5.75 -18.62 -3.90
CA ASN A 156 -7.16 -18.89 -4.16
C ASN A 156 -8.10 -18.30 -3.11
N SER A 157 -7.61 -17.86 -1.97
CA SER A 157 -8.37 -17.17 -0.92
C SER A 157 -8.35 -15.64 -1.04
N LEU A 158 -7.49 -15.05 -1.90
CA LEU A 158 -7.33 -13.61 -2.06
C LEU A 158 -8.54 -12.94 -2.75
N PRO A 159 -8.75 -11.64 -2.57
CA PRO A 159 -9.83 -10.91 -3.25
C PRO A 159 -9.75 -11.04 -4.77
N ARG A 160 -10.92 -10.99 -5.42
CA ARG A 160 -11.06 -10.93 -6.88
C ARG A 160 -11.39 -9.52 -7.34
N TYR A 161 -12.22 -8.81 -6.57
CA TYR A 161 -12.64 -7.45 -6.85
C TYR A 161 -11.77 -6.45 -6.10
N TYR A 162 -11.28 -5.43 -6.81
CA TYR A 162 -10.51 -4.32 -6.26
C TYR A 162 -11.10 -2.99 -6.72
N SER A 163 -11.19 -2.02 -5.80
CA SER A 163 -11.64 -0.65 -6.09
C SER A 163 -10.49 0.35 -6.20
N THR A 164 -9.26 -0.12 -6.39
CA THR A 164 -8.06 0.69 -6.52
C THR A 164 -8.06 1.55 -7.78
N GLY A 165 -7.22 2.56 -7.82
CA GLY A 165 -7.03 3.42 -8.98
C GLY A 165 -6.64 2.66 -10.24
N SER A 166 -5.81 1.61 -10.12
CA SER A 166 -5.43 0.76 -11.26
C SER A 166 -6.64 0.03 -11.89
N ALA A 167 -7.66 -0.32 -11.08
CA ALA A 167 -8.86 -1.03 -11.51
C ALA A 167 -10.01 -0.10 -11.97
N MET A 168 -9.87 1.23 -11.83
CA MET A 168 -10.90 2.18 -12.23
C MET A 168 -11.06 2.26 -13.76
N THR A 169 -12.30 2.28 -14.23
CA THR A 169 -12.62 2.56 -15.63
C THR A 169 -12.31 4.01 -15.99
N GLN A 170 -12.27 4.34 -17.30
CA GLN A 170 -12.07 5.72 -17.75
C GLN A 170 -13.19 6.65 -17.24
N PHE A 171 -14.41 6.15 -17.15
CA PHE A 171 -15.53 6.90 -16.58
C PHE A 171 -15.32 7.18 -15.09
N CYS A 172 -14.96 6.16 -14.30
CA CYS A 172 -14.64 6.33 -12.88
C CYS A 172 -13.51 7.34 -12.66
N PHE A 173 -12.46 7.27 -13.50
CA PHE A 173 -11.36 8.21 -13.46
C PHE A 173 -11.82 9.66 -13.68
N SER A 174 -12.71 9.90 -14.65
CA SER A 174 -13.27 11.24 -14.93
C SER A 174 -14.22 11.76 -13.84
N CYS A 175 -14.61 10.92 -12.88
CA CYS A 175 -15.37 11.31 -11.68
C CYS A 175 -14.49 11.74 -10.50
N LEU A 176 -13.17 11.70 -10.62
CA LEU A 176 -12.25 12.04 -9.55
C LEU A 176 -11.86 13.51 -9.58
N PRO A 177 -11.77 14.20 -8.43
CA PRO A 177 -11.20 15.53 -8.36
C PRO A 177 -9.69 15.49 -8.69
N PRO A 178 -9.09 16.64 -9.10
CA PRO A 178 -7.75 16.67 -9.69
C PRO A 178 -6.66 15.94 -8.89
N TYR A 179 -6.64 16.08 -7.57
CA TYR A 179 -5.64 15.42 -6.74
C TYR A 179 -5.81 13.88 -6.71
N ALA A 180 -7.04 13.40 -6.53
CA ALA A 180 -7.33 11.96 -6.55
C ALA A 180 -7.09 11.37 -7.94
N ALA A 181 -7.42 12.09 -9.00
CA ALA A 181 -7.11 11.72 -10.38
C ALA A 181 -5.60 11.57 -10.61
N LYS A 182 -4.78 12.49 -10.06
CA LYS A 182 -3.31 12.40 -10.13
C LYS A 182 -2.79 11.14 -9.42
N GLN A 183 -3.28 10.83 -8.22
CA GLN A 183 -2.90 9.62 -7.48
C GLN A 183 -3.29 8.34 -8.24
N THR A 184 -4.52 8.29 -8.75
CA THR A 184 -5.02 7.18 -9.56
C THR A 184 -4.19 6.98 -10.84
N GLN A 185 -3.81 8.07 -11.51
CA GLN A 185 -2.96 8.03 -12.70
C GLN A 185 -1.56 7.48 -12.39
N GLN A 186 -1.03 7.75 -11.20
CA GLN A 186 0.25 7.18 -10.78
C GLN A 186 0.18 5.66 -10.66
N GLU A 187 -0.90 5.11 -10.07
CA GLU A 187 -1.11 3.66 -9.96
C GLU A 187 -1.27 3.01 -11.34
N LYS A 188 -2.09 3.58 -12.23
CA LYS A 188 -2.24 3.10 -13.61
C LYS A 188 -0.91 3.11 -14.38
N SER A 189 -0.14 4.18 -14.23
CA SER A 189 1.15 4.31 -14.89
C SER A 189 2.18 3.32 -14.35
N ARG A 190 2.12 2.97 -13.06
CA ARG A 190 2.99 1.95 -12.47
C ARG A 190 2.64 0.57 -13.03
N LEU A 191 1.37 0.18 -13.04
CA LEU A 191 0.93 -1.07 -13.67
C LEU A 191 1.39 -1.14 -15.13
N LYS A 192 1.20 -0.06 -15.90
CA LYS A 192 1.62 -0.04 -17.32
C LYS A 192 3.13 -0.22 -17.50
N ARG A 193 3.96 0.33 -16.59
CA ARG A 193 5.41 0.06 -16.62
C ARG A 193 5.73 -1.41 -16.33
N PHE A 194 4.99 -2.04 -15.41
CA PHE A 194 5.16 -3.47 -15.11
C PHE A 194 4.78 -4.33 -16.31
N GLU A 195 3.64 -4.05 -16.95
CA GLU A 195 3.23 -4.74 -18.18
C GLU A 195 4.31 -4.65 -19.27
N LEU A 196 4.84 -3.46 -19.55
CA LEU A 196 5.89 -3.26 -20.53
C LEU A 196 7.21 -4.00 -20.18
N ALA A 197 7.51 -4.10 -18.88
CA ALA A 197 8.70 -4.82 -18.42
C ALA A 197 8.58 -6.36 -18.57
N LEU A 198 7.35 -6.89 -18.69
CA LEU A 198 7.13 -8.34 -18.90
C LEU A 198 7.66 -8.86 -20.23
N ASP A 199 7.81 -8.01 -21.25
CA ASP A 199 8.39 -8.41 -22.55
C ASP A 199 9.82 -8.96 -22.39
N GLU A 200 10.53 -8.50 -21.34
CA GLU A 200 11.90 -8.90 -21.02
C GLU A 200 11.97 -10.12 -20.07
N ILE A 201 10.84 -10.72 -19.70
CA ILE A 201 10.78 -11.83 -18.75
C ILE A 201 10.64 -13.17 -19.48
N PRO A 202 11.68 -14.03 -19.47
CA PRO A 202 11.68 -15.25 -20.29
C PRO A 202 10.92 -16.43 -19.67
N PHE A 203 10.64 -16.42 -18.38
CA PHE A 203 10.08 -17.57 -17.66
C PHE A 203 8.56 -17.56 -17.51
N LEU A 204 7.87 -16.48 -17.93
CA LEU A 204 6.41 -16.39 -17.98
C LEU A 204 5.91 -16.72 -19.39
N SER A 205 4.74 -17.37 -19.46
CA SER A 205 4.09 -17.66 -20.74
C SER A 205 3.54 -16.39 -21.39
N GLU A 206 3.43 -16.41 -22.73
CA GLU A 206 2.82 -15.30 -23.46
C GLU A 206 1.32 -15.12 -23.11
N GLU A 207 0.64 -16.22 -22.72
CA GLU A 207 -0.74 -16.18 -22.26
C GLU A 207 -0.84 -15.34 -20.96
N THR A 208 0.04 -15.58 -20.00
CA THR A 208 0.13 -14.79 -18.75
C THR A 208 0.44 -13.32 -19.04
N LYS A 209 1.46 -13.04 -19.85
CA LYS A 209 1.88 -11.67 -20.18
C LYS A 209 0.81 -10.85 -20.90
N SER A 210 -0.06 -11.49 -21.68
CA SER A 210 -1.13 -10.83 -22.43
C SER A 210 -2.49 -10.78 -21.72
N ASN A 211 -2.62 -11.42 -20.55
CA ASN A 211 -3.87 -11.47 -19.81
C ASN A 211 -4.02 -10.24 -18.88
N GLU A 212 -4.64 -9.17 -19.38
CA GLU A 212 -4.81 -7.91 -18.66
C GLU A 212 -5.52 -8.08 -17.31
N GLU A 213 -6.53 -8.99 -17.22
CA GLU A 213 -7.25 -9.26 -15.97
C GLU A 213 -6.32 -9.89 -14.92
N LEU A 214 -5.47 -10.84 -15.34
CA LEU A 214 -4.49 -11.48 -14.48
C LEU A 214 -3.42 -10.49 -14.01
N LEU A 215 -2.90 -9.65 -14.92
CA LEU A 215 -1.91 -8.63 -14.59
C LEU A 215 -2.47 -7.63 -13.59
N LEU A 216 -3.70 -7.17 -13.80
CA LEU A 216 -4.40 -6.28 -12.87
C LEU A 216 -4.61 -6.94 -11.51
N TRP A 217 -5.05 -8.20 -11.47
CA TRP A 217 -5.24 -8.95 -10.23
C TRP A 217 -3.92 -9.11 -9.48
N ALA A 218 -2.86 -9.60 -10.12
CA ALA A 218 -1.56 -9.81 -9.49
C ALA A 218 -0.94 -8.50 -8.96
N TYR A 219 -1.08 -7.40 -9.73
CA TYR A 219 -0.67 -6.07 -9.30
C TYR A 219 -1.38 -5.65 -8.02
N ASN A 220 -2.71 -5.78 -7.98
CA ASN A 220 -3.50 -5.41 -6.80
C ASN A 220 -3.20 -6.31 -5.59
N VAL A 221 -3.00 -7.61 -5.78
CA VAL A 221 -2.56 -8.53 -4.71
C VAL A 221 -1.31 -7.98 -4.03
N VAL A 222 -0.30 -7.57 -4.81
CA VAL A 222 0.94 -7.03 -4.24
C VAL A 222 0.68 -5.67 -3.60
N HIS A 223 0.15 -4.71 -4.34
CA HIS A 223 0.12 -3.30 -3.93
C HIS A 223 -0.85 -2.99 -2.79
N THR A 224 -1.85 -3.85 -2.54
CA THR A 224 -2.78 -3.70 -1.40
C THR A 224 -2.38 -4.49 -0.17
N ARG A 225 -1.39 -5.41 -0.26
CA ARG A 225 -1.09 -6.37 0.81
C ARG A 225 0.37 -6.42 1.25
N TYR A 226 1.28 -5.73 0.55
CA TYR A 226 2.68 -5.76 0.97
C TYR A 226 2.89 -4.97 2.27
N HIS A 227 3.83 -5.49 3.06
CA HIS A 227 4.45 -4.82 4.20
C HIS A 227 5.91 -4.53 3.86
N GLU A 228 6.50 -3.58 4.54
CA GLU A 228 7.94 -3.33 4.47
C GLU A 228 8.56 -3.85 5.76
N ASN A 229 9.54 -4.74 5.64
CA ASN A 229 10.25 -5.25 6.79
C ASN A 229 11.31 -4.25 7.28
N SER A 230 11.97 -4.55 8.41
CA SER A 230 12.99 -3.70 9.01
C SER A 230 14.22 -3.42 8.13
N TYR A 231 14.38 -4.15 7.02
CA TYR A 231 15.46 -3.98 6.04
C TYR A 231 15.03 -3.21 4.80
N GLY A 232 13.79 -2.69 4.76
CA GLY A 232 13.23 -2.00 3.61
C GLY A 232 12.82 -2.92 2.45
N ASP A 233 12.71 -4.23 2.68
CA ASP A 233 12.24 -5.18 1.67
C ASP A 233 10.73 -5.35 1.76
N TYR A 234 10.06 -5.39 0.60
CA TYR A 234 8.63 -5.65 0.52
C TYR A 234 8.33 -7.13 0.72
N CYS A 235 7.33 -7.43 1.55
CA CYS A 235 6.92 -8.79 1.86
C CYS A 235 5.41 -8.96 1.85
N LEU A 236 4.94 -10.12 1.37
CA LEU A 236 3.58 -10.59 1.51
C LEU A 236 3.56 -11.65 2.62
N LEU A 237 2.63 -11.49 3.55
CA LEU A 237 2.55 -12.23 4.81
C LEU A 237 1.25 -13.03 4.85
N PRO A 238 1.21 -14.26 4.29
CA PRO A 238 -0.01 -15.06 4.27
C PRO A 238 -0.65 -15.19 5.66
N MET A 239 -1.95 -15.10 5.74
CA MET A 239 -2.79 -15.01 6.96
C MET A 239 -2.68 -13.68 7.72
N ALA A 240 -1.51 -13.07 7.85
CA ALA A 240 -1.36 -11.75 8.46
C ALA A 240 -1.79 -10.60 7.50
N ASP A 241 -1.99 -10.90 6.23
CA ASP A 241 -2.48 -9.98 5.21
C ASP A 241 -4.01 -9.81 5.20
N TYR A 242 -4.72 -10.42 6.14
CA TYR A 242 -6.15 -10.25 6.37
C TYR A 242 -6.51 -9.21 7.44
N PHE A 243 -5.53 -8.57 8.07
CA PHE A 243 -5.80 -7.43 8.94
C PHE A 243 -6.21 -6.22 8.11
N ASN A 244 -7.45 -5.76 8.29
CA ASN A 244 -7.96 -4.59 7.59
C ASN A 244 -7.37 -3.30 8.17
N HIS A 245 -7.39 -2.23 7.37
CA HIS A 245 -6.96 -0.90 7.80
C HIS A 245 -7.91 -0.27 8.80
N TYR A 246 -7.33 0.46 9.78
CA TYR A 246 -8.02 1.42 10.61
C TYR A 246 -7.10 2.60 10.95
N GLY A 247 -7.61 3.83 10.80
CA GLY A 247 -6.78 5.03 10.89
C GLY A 247 -6.38 5.44 12.30
N ASP A 248 -7.31 5.29 13.27
CA ASP A 248 -7.12 5.88 14.61
C ASP A 248 -6.45 4.94 15.62
N THR A 249 -6.63 3.63 15.49
CA THR A 249 -6.11 2.66 16.46
C THR A 249 -5.55 1.44 15.75
N ASN A 250 -4.30 1.12 16.06
CA ASN A 250 -3.73 -0.18 15.72
C ASN A 250 -4.15 -1.19 16.79
N ASP A 251 -4.87 -2.25 16.38
CA ASP A 251 -5.11 -3.42 17.23
C ASP A 251 -3.94 -4.39 17.14
N VAL A 252 -3.22 -4.38 16.00
CA VAL A 252 -2.18 -5.33 15.65
C VAL A 252 -0.94 -4.62 15.14
N TYR A 253 0.24 -5.12 15.52
CA TYR A 253 1.52 -4.75 14.93
C TYR A 253 2.31 -5.97 14.49
N ILE A 254 3.21 -5.78 13.52
CA ILE A 254 4.01 -6.85 12.92
C ILE A 254 5.47 -6.67 13.32
N THR A 255 6.11 -7.78 13.71
CA THR A 255 7.56 -7.86 13.99
C THR A 255 8.18 -9.05 13.26
N PHE A 256 9.49 -9.00 13.07
CA PHE A 256 10.27 -10.09 12.50
C PHE A 256 11.39 -10.47 13.47
N ASP A 257 11.64 -11.77 13.60
CA ASP A 257 12.79 -12.27 14.34
C ASP A 257 14.07 -12.29 13.46
N GLN A 258 15.18 -12.78 14.06
CA GLN A 258 16.48 -12.86 13.36
C GLN A 258 16.49 -13.88 12.22
N ASP A 259 15.61 -14.87 12.26
CA ASP A 259 15.44 -15.89 11.22
C ASP A 259 14.48 -15.41 10.11
N GLY A 260 13.88 -14.22 10.26
CA GLY A 260 12.95 -13.64 9.32
C GLY A 260 11.53 -14.17 9.42
N ASN A 261 11.18 -14.88 10.49
CA ASN A 261 9.80 -15.26 10.77
C ASN A 261 8.99 -14.03 11.18
N CYS A 262 7.72 -14.01 10.81
CA CYS A 262 6.80 -12.91 11.11
C CYS A 262 5.90 -13.23 12.29
N TYR A 263 5.72 -12.25 13.16
CA TYR A 263 4.81 -12.27 14.30
C TYR A 263 3.86 -11.08 14.21
N ALA A 264 2.56 -11.36 14.17
CA ALA A 264 1.53 -10.34 14.36
C ALA A 264 1.05 -10.44 15.81
N ASN A 265 1.17 -9.35 16.56
CA ASN A 265 0.86 -9.27 17.97
C ASN A 265 -0.21 -8.21 18.24
N SER A 266 -1.06 -8.42 19.25
CA SER A 266 -2.00 -7.40 19.70
C SER A 266 -1.24 -6.25 20.36
N LEU A 267 -1.58 -5.02 19.98
CA LEU A 267 -1.04 -3.80 20.60
C LEU A 267 -1.83 -3.41 21.86
N GLN A 268 -3.09 -3.78 21.90
CA GLN A 268 -4.05 -3.48 22.97
C GLN A 268 -4.99 -4.66 23.19
N ASP A 269 -5.82 -4.57 24.25
CA ASP A 269 -6.86 -5.57 24.47
C ASP A 269 -7.90 -5.50 23.37
N VAL A 270 -8.21 -6.64 22.74
CA VAL A 270 -9.25 -6.77 21.70
C VAL A 270 -10.36 -7.67 22.25
N ARG A 271 -11.60 -7.20 22.19
CA ARG A 271 -12.75 -7.97 22.68
C ARG A 271 -13.23 -8.97 21.64
N SER A 272 -13.82 -10.06 22.13
CA SER A 272 -14.55 -11.04 21.31
C SER A 272 -15.53 -10.37 20.36
N GLY A 273 -15.56 -10.84 19.11
CA GLY A 273 -16.42 -10.32 18.03
C GLY A 273 -15.89 -9.07 17.33
N GLN A 274 -14.74 -8.54 17.74
CA GLN A 274 -14.16 -7.37 17.10
C GLN A 274 -13.23 -7.76 15.93
N PRO A 275 -13.16 -6.93 14.86
CA PRO A 275 -12.15 -7.09 13.84
C PRO A 275 -10.76 -6.80 14.38
N LEU A 276 -9.76 -7.49 13.84
CA LEU A 276 -8.34 -7.25 14.08
C LEU A 276 -7.82 -6.31 12.98
N ARG A 277 -7.32 -5.14 13.37
CA ARG A 277 -7.01 -4.05 12.45
C ARG A 277 -5.58 -3.56 12.61
N MET A 278 -5.03 -3.08 11.52
CA MET A 278 -3.69 -2.52 11.45
C MET A 278 -3.69 -1.24 10.62
N CYS A 279 -2.86 -0.26 10.96
CA CYS A 279 -2.66 0.91 10.10
C CYS A 279 -1.80 0.50 8.88
N LEU A 280 -2.41 0.46 7.71
CA LEU A 280 -1.74 0.07 6.45
C LEU A 280 -1.20 1.26 5.67
N CYS A 281 -1.65 2.48 5.96
CA CYS A 281 -1.31 3.69 5.20
C CYS A 281 -1.50 4.94 6.05
N ASP A 282 -1.05 6.08 5.51
CA ASP A 282 -1.25 7.40 6.13
C ASP A 282 -2.76 7.73 6.20
N PRO A 283 -3.35 7.80 7.41
CA PRO A 283 -4.78 8.07 7.56
C PRO A 283 -5.15 9.52 7.18
N THR A 284 -4.17 10.41 7.01
CA THR A 284 -4.42 11.83 6.70
C THR A 284 -4.70 12.11 5.23
N ASN A 285 -4.56 11.09 4.36
CA ASN A 285 -4.72 11.26 2.92
C ASN A 285 -5.73 10.27 2.29
N PRO A 286 -7.04 10.46 2.48
CA PRO A 286 -8.07 9.56 1.97
C PRO A 286 -8.05 9.40 0.44
N SER A 287 -7.55 10.39 -0.32
CA SER A 287 -7.41 10.24 -1.77
C SER A 287 -6.30 9.27 -2.17
N GLN A 288 -5.21 9.21 -1.42
CA GLN A 288 -4.16 8.22 -1.63
C GLN A 288 -4.64 6.82 -1.22
N THR A 289 -5.36 6.74 -0.10
CA THR A 289 -5.98 5.49 0.38
C THR A 289 -6.95 4.93 -0.67
N LEU A 290 -7.82 5.77 -1.24
CA LEU A 290 -8.70 5.39 -2.34
C LEU A 290 -7.90 4.90 -3.56
N ALA A 291 -6.90 5.66 -4.00
CA ALA A 291 -6.16 5.33 -5.21
C ALA A 291 -5.34 4.05 -5.08
N LYS A 292 -4.67 3.84 -3.95
CA LYS A 292 -3.77 2.71 -3.73
C LYS A 292 -4.49 1.46 -3.23
N PHE A 293 -5.37 1.60 -2.24
CA PHE A 293 -5.99 0.47 -1.54
C PHE A 293 -7.46 0.23 -1.90
N GLY A 294 -8.14 1.21 -2.51
CA GLY A 294 -9.52 1.06 -2.97
C GLY A 294 -10.57 1.13 -1.88
N PHE A 295 -10.33 1.86 -0.79
CA PHE A 295 -11.31 2.13 0.27
C PHE A 295 -11.23 3.58 0.76
N LEU A 296 -12.22 4.01 1.53
CA LEU A 296 -12.29 5.29 2.21
C LEU A 296 -12.36 5.05 3.71
N ASP A 297 -11.40 5.60 4.45
CA ASP A 297 -11.48 5.70 5.91
C ASP A 297 -12.23 6.97 6.30
N GLU A 298 -13.51 6.82 6.66
CA GLU A 298 -14.37 7.94 7.09
C GLU A 298 -14.06 8.42 8.51
N SER A 299 -13.29 7.66 9.28
CA SER A 299 -12.83 8.05 10.62
C SER A 299 -11.60 8.95 10.58
N SER A 300 -11.02 9.17 9.42
CA SER A 300 -9.84 10.03 9.24
C SER A 300 -10.09 11.42 9.82
N PRO A 301 -9.27 11.88 10.81
CA PRO A 301 -9.47 13.17 11.47
C PRO A 301 -9.11 14.34 10.56
N THR A 302 -8.34 14.10 9.52
CA THR A 302 -7.81 15.10 8.61
C THR A 302 -7.90 14.67 7.16
N THR A 303 -7.78 15.61 6.24
CA THR A 303 -7.54 15.34 4.83
C THR A 303 -6.44 16.27 4.32
N TYR A 304 -5.69 15.81 3.34
CA TYR A 304 -4.71 16.63 2.64
C TYR A 304 -5.40 17.82 1.93
N CYS A 305 -4.82 19.03 1.99
CA CYS A 305 -5.43 20.24 1.45
C CYS A 305 -5.58 20.28 -0.09
N LYS A 306 -5.14 19.23 -0.79
CA LYS A 306 -5.26 19.02 -2.27
C LYS A 306 -4.57 20.10 -3.12
N TRP A 307 -3.71 20.93 -2.51
CA TRP A 307 -2.94 21.89 -3.27
C TRP A 307 -1.82 21.18 -4.05
N ILE A 308 -1.74 21.42 -5.36
CA ILE A 308 -0.78 20.77 -6.25
C ILE A 308 0.21 21.84 -6.73
N ALA A 309 1.46 21.73 -6.33
CA ALA A 309 2.53 22.51 -6.91
C ALA A 309 2.85 21.93 -8.30
N GLU A 310 2.98 22.81 -9.30
CA GLU A 310 3.37 22.41 -10.66
C GLU A 310 4.79 21.85 -10.70
N ASP A 311 5.71 22.49 -9.99
CA ASP A 311 7.11 22.07 -9.86
C ASP A 311 7.57 22.26 -8.40
N PRO A 312 7.32 21.26 -7.52
CA PRO A 312 7.60 21.40 -6.10
C PRO A 312 9.12 21.52 -5.86
N SER A 313 9.54 22.69 -5.38
CA SER A 313 10.94 22.90 -4.98
C SER A 313 11.32 22.07 -3.76
N SER A 314 12.62 21.89 -3.54
CA SER A 314 13.12 21.23 -2.33
C SER A 314 12.78 22.00 -1.05
N GLU A 315 12.64 23.33 -1.14
CA GLU A 315 12.22 24.16 -0.02
C GLU A 315 10.78 23.87 0.40
N ILE A 316 9.83 23.79 -0.55
CA ILE A 316 8.46 23.42 -0.28
C ILE A 316 8.38 22.03 0.39
N ALA A 317 9.17 21.06 -0.08
CA ALA A 317 9.23 19.74 0.55
C ALA A 317 9.72 19.80 2.00
N GLN A 318 10.76 20.61 2.28
CA GLN A 318 11.27 20.83 3.64
C GLN A 318 10.26 21.53 4.55
N MET A 319 9.36 22.35 3.98
CA MET A 319 8.27 23.02 4.70
C MET A 319 7.08 22.11 4.97
N GLY A 320 7.14 20.82 4.58
CA GLY A 320 6.09 19.83 4.85
C GLY A 320 5.14 19.53 3.69
N TYR A 321 5.40 20.05 2.50
CA TYR A 321 4.63 19.66 1.32
C TYR A 321 4.98 18.23 0.87
N PRO A 322 3.99 17.41 0.47
CA PRO A 322 2.56 17.61 0.59
C PRO A 322 1.99 17.06 1.91
N SER A 323 2.66 16.16 2.61
CA SER A 323 2.09 15.27 3.62
C SER A 323 1.59 15.95 4.88
N LYS A 324 2.15 17.12 5.22
CA LYS A 324 1.75 17.91 6.40
C LYS A 324 0.76 19.04 6.10
N MET A 325 0.42 19.25 4.84
CA MET A 325 -0.57 20.26 4.46
C MET A 325 -1.98 19.73 4.65
N LEU A 326 -2.51 19.85 5.86
CA LEU A 326 -3.74 19.17 6.29
C LEU A 326 -4.86 20.15 6.59
N PHE A 327 -6.07 19.72 6.27
CA PHE A 327 -7.32 20.29 6.76
C PHE A 327 -7.97 19.31 7.73
N ASP A 328 -8.34 19.78 8.93
CA ASP A 328 -9.01 18.97 9.92
C ASP A 328 -10.50 18.83 9.58
N ASN A 329 -11.11 17.75 10.01
CA ASN A 329 -12.53 17.47 9.82
C ASN A 329 -13.47 18.44 10.56
N ASN A 330 -12.94 19.34 11.41
CA ASN A 330 -13.65 20.44 12.08
C ASN A 330 -13.41 21.82 11.43
N GLY A 331 -12.71 21.86 10.28
CA GLY A 331 -12.36 23.08 9.57
C GLY A 331 -11.06 23.76 10.03
N GLY A 332 -10.24 23.07 10.83
CA GLY A 332 -8.90 23.49 11.18
C GLY A 332 -7.95 23.44 9.97
N ILE A 333 -6.86 24.21 10.02
CA ILE A 333 -5.88 24.35 8.96
C ILE A 333 -4.49 24.21 9.58
N SER A 334 -3.70 23.24 9.13
CA SER A 334 -2.34 23.05 9.65
C SER A 334 -1.44 24.25 9.34
N THR A 335 -0.45 24.47 10.20
CA THR A 335 0.52 25.58 10.05
C THR A 335 1.26 25.51 8.73
N GLU A 336 1.58 24.32 8.27
CA GLU A 336 2.31 24.08 7.02
C GLU A 336 1.54 24.56 5.80
N VAL A 337 0.20 24.56 5.81
CA VAL A 337 -0.60 25.16 4.74
C VAL A 337 -0.32 26.65 4.62
N TRP A 338 -0.31 27.36 5.75
CA TRP A 338 -0.04 28.79 5.80
C TRP A 338 1.40 29.11 5.37
N ASP A 339 2.38 28.37 5.86
CA ASP A 339 3.78 28.55 5.55
C ASP A 339 4.06 28.33 4.05
N VAL A 340 3.56 27.23 3.47
CA VAL A 340 3.79 26.89 2.06
C VAL A 340 3.09 27.85 1.10
N ILE A 341 1.84 28.25 1.41
CA ILE A 341 1.12 29.22 0.57
C ILE A 341 1.79 30.59 0.65
N LEU A 342 2.17 31.06 1.84
CA LEU A 342 2.91 32.31 2.00
C LEU A 342 4.22 32.30 1.22
N TYR A 343 5.03 31.24 1.37
CA TYR A 343 6.27 31.07 0.59
C TYR A 343 6.01 31.21 -0.92
N THR A 344 4.96 30.57 -1.42
CA THR A 344 4.59 30.63 -2.83
C THR A 344 4.16 32.04 -3.25
N GLU A 345 3.36 32.74 -2.43
CA GLU A 345 2.92 34.11 -2.71
C GLU A 345 4.10 35.09 -2.68
N LEU A 346 5.04 34.94 -1.74
CA LEU A 346 6.26 35.74 -1.69
C LEU A 346 7.10 35.60 -2.96
N GLY A 347 7.21 34.41 -3.54
CA GLY A 347 7.93 34.18 -4.79
C GLY A 347 7.35 34.94 -6.00
N LYS A 348 6.05 35.25 -5.96
CA LYS A 348 5.39 36.07 -6.99
C LYS A 348 5.74 37.57 -6.84
N VAL A 349 6.13 38.00 -5.64
CA VAL A 349 6.43 39.41 -5.31
C VAL A 349 7.93 39.67 -5.35
N SER A 350 8.73 38.85 -4.65
CA SER A 350 10.18 39.02 -4.51
C SER A 350 10.85 37.71 -4.12
N LEU A 351 11.77 37.24 -4.94
CA LEU A 351 12.60 36.09 -4.64
C LEU A 351 13.45 36.29 -3.39
N GLU A 352 13.88 37.52 -3.12
CA GLU A 352 14.67 37.86 -1.93
C GLU A 352 13.83 37.65 -0.65
N GLN A 353 12.58 38.11 -0.65
CA GLN A 353 11.69 37.91 0.50
C GLN A 353 11.29 36.45 0.67
N GLN A 354 11.06 35.74 -0.42
CA GLN A 354 10.82 34.30 -0.40
C GLN A 354 11.99 33.55 0.27
N GLN A 355 13.21 33.84 -0.13
CA GLN A 355 14.39 33.22 0.45
C GLN A 355 14.62 33.62 1.91
N ALA A 356 14.38 34.89 2.27
CA ALA A 356 14.47 35.34 3.66
C ALA A 356 13.45 34.63 4.56
N PHE A 357 12.21 34.45 4.09
CA PHE A 357 11.20 33.70 4.81
C PHE A 357 11.60 32.22 4.98
N PHE A 358 12.11 31.58 3.92
CA PHE A 358 12.58 30.20 3.99
C PHE A 358 13.74 30.03 4.98
N GLN A 359 14.71 30.98 4.99
CA GLN A 359 15.80 30.97 5.96
C GLN A 359 15.30 31.10 7.40
N ALA A 360 14.33 31.98 7.64
CA ALA A 360 13.69 32.10 8.96
C ALA A 360 13.01 30.79 9.37
N PHE A 361 12.33 30.13 8.43
CA PHE A 361 11.69 28.82 8.66
C PHE A 361 12.73 27.76 9.08
N ILE A 362 13.82 27.60 8.32
CA ILE A 362 14.86 26.59 8.59
C ILE A 362 15.62 26.87 9.90
N GLN A 363 15.81 28.15 10.26
CA GLN A 363 16.49 28.56 11.49
C GLN A 363 15.59 28.52 12.72
N GLY A 364 14.28 28.30 12.56
CA GLY A 364 13.30 28.38 13.66
C GLY A 364 13.12 29.81 14.19
N ASP A 365 13.36 30.84 13.35
CA ASP A 365 13.12 32.24 13.72
C ASP A 365 11.62 32.58 13.64
N GLU A 366 10.92 32.22 14.70
CA GLU A 366 9.47 32.41 14.79
C GLU A 366 9.05 33.91 14.78
N GLN A 367 9.93 34.80 15.22
CA GLN A 367 9.64 36.24 15.19
C GLN A 367 9.61 36.75 13.74
N THR A 368 10.62 36.41 12.94
CA THR A 368 10.67 36.79 11.53
C THR A 368 9.54 36.13 10.74
N LYS A 369 9.27 34.84 10.95
CA LYS A 369 8.13 34.13 10.36
C LYS A 369 6.80 34.84 10.65
N SER A 370 6.53 35.16 11.90
CA SER A 370 5.33 35.86 12.34
C SER A 370 5.17 37.25 11.68
N ASN A 371 6.28 37.98 11.54
CA ASN A 371 6.28 39.27 10.84
C ASN A 371 5.84 39.13 9.38
N TYR A 372 6.39 38.14 8.65
CA TYR A 372 5.96 37.84 7.29
C TYR A 372 4.50 37.43 7.20
N HIS A 373 4.04 36.54 8.09
CA HIS A 373 2.63 36.15 8.14
C HIS A 373 1.71 37.34 8.37
N ASN A 374 2.03 38.20 9.35
CA ASN A 374 1.23 39.39 9.62
C ASN A 374 1.21 40.36 8.45
N GLN A 375 2.34 40.59 7.81
CA GLN A 375 2.47 41.52 6.70
C GLN A 375 1.69 41.07 5.46
N TYR A 376 1.75 39.75 5.17
CA TYR A 376 1.17 39.18 3.95
C TYR A 376 -0.12 38.37 4.19
N PHE A 377 -0.71 38.48 5.39
CA PHE A 377 -1.90 37.75 5.76
C PHE A 377 -3.06 37.90 4.76
N PRO A 378 -3.42 39.12 4.30
CA PRO A 378 -4.52 39.30 3.34
C PRO A 378 -4.27 38.55 2.00
N GLN A 379 -3.03 38.56 1.51
CA GLN A 379 -2.66 37.87 0.27
C GLN A 379 -2.70 36.36 0.43
N THR A 380 -2.12 35.84 1.52
CA THR A 380 -2.10 34.39 1.83
C THR A 380 -3.53 33.88 2.04
N LEU A 381 -4.36 34.64 2.78
CA LEU A 381 -5.75 34.28 3.01
C LEU A 381 -6.54 34.25 1.71
N ALA A 382 -6.37 35.26 0.83
CA ALA A 382 -7.05 35.30 -0.47
C ALA A 382 -6.62 34.12 -1.36
N ALA A 383 -5.33 33.77 -1.39
CA ALA A 383 -4.82 32.64 -2.15
C ALA A 383 -5.39 31.30 -1.64
N LEU A 384 -5.48 31.13 -0.32
CA LEU A 384 -6.07 29.93 0.28
C LEU A 384 -7.59 29.86 0.03
N GLN A 385 -8.31 30.96 0.15
CA GLN A 385 -9.74 31.03 -0.18
C GLN A 385 -9.98 30.63 -1.65
N GLN A 386 -9.19 31.19 -2.57
CA GLN A 386 -9.30 30.87 -4.00
C GLN A 386 -9.05 29.36 -4.24
N HIS A 387 -8.07 28.78 -3.56
CA HIS A 387 -7.79 27.35 -3.67
C HIS A 387 -8.96 26.49 -3.15
N VAL A 388 -9.51 26.82 -1.99
CA VAL A 388 -10.64 26.09 -1.40
C VAL A 388 -11.89 26.20 -2.27
N ASP A 389 -12.19 27.40 -2.77
CA ASP A 389 -13.32 27.64 -3.66
C ASP A 389 -13.16 26.88 -4.99
N TYR A 390 -11.94 26.83 -5.54
CA TYR A 390 -11.64 26.06 -6.74
C TYR A 390 -11.95 24.58 -6.55
N ILE A 391 -11.47 23.96 -5.46
CA ILE A 391 -11.71 22.54 -5.19
C ILE A 391 -13.20 22.25 -4.93
N LEU A 392 -13.91 23.12 -4.22
CA LEU A 392 -15.35 22.97 -3.98
C LEU A 392 -16.15 23.05 -5.28
N ASN A 393 -15.82 23.98 -6.18
CA ASN A 393 -16.46 24.10 -7.50
C ASN A 393 -16.23 22.83 -8.35
N GLU A 394 -15.00 22.31 -8.40
CA GLU A 394 -14.69 21.05 -9.09
C GLU A 394 -15.53 19.89 -8.53
N LEU A 395 -15.66 19.77 -7.21
CA LEU A 395 -16.46 18.73 -6.55
C LEU A 395 -17.95 18.89 -6.83
N ASP A 396 -18.46 20.13 -6.92
CA ASP A 396 -19.86 20.41 -7.27
C ASP A 396 -20.17 20.01 -8.71
N GLU A 397 -19.30 20.34 -9.66
CA GLU A 397 -19.44 19.97 -11.07
C GLU A 397 -19.40 18.44 -11.24
N LEU A 398 -18.49 17.76 -10.57
CA LEU A 398 -18.40 16.30 -10.58
C LEU A 398 -19.65 15.65 -9.99
N SER A 399 -20.21 16.17 -8.90
CA SER A 399 -21.42 15.65 -8.27
C SER A 399 -22.62 15.71 -9.23
N VAL A 400 -22.81 16.84 -9.95
CA VAL A 400 -23.86 16.98 -10.94
C VAL A 400 -23.68 16.02 -12.10
N TRP A 401 -22.46 15.87 -12.59
CA TRP A 401 -22.16 14.99 -13.72
C TRP A 401 -22.35 13.51 -13.38
N GLN A 402 -21.93 13.09 -12.18
CA GLN A 402 -22.10 11.73 -11.65
C GLN A 402 -23.58 11.35 -11.56
N LEU A 403 -24.44 12.25 -11.05
CA LEU A 403 -25.88 12.01 -10.93
C LEU A 403 -26.57 11.87 -12.30
N THR A 404 -26.10 12.55 -13.33
CA THR A 404 -26.66 12.44 -14.70
C THR A 404 -26.27 11.17 -15.42
N LYS A 405 -25.26 10.44 -14.94
CA LYS A 405 -24.67 9.25 -15.56
C LYS A 405 -24.73 8.02 -14.67
N LEU A 406 -25.61 8.02 -13.64
CA LEU A 406 -25.71 6.96 -12.63
C LEU A 406 -25.99 5.60 -13.29
N ASP A 407 -24.94 4.92 -13.69
CA ASP A 407 -24.94 3.52 -14.15
C ASP A 407 -23.96 2.70 -13.31
N THR A 408 -24.39 2.36 -12.10
CA THR A 408 -23.57 1.58 -11.16
C THR A 408 -23.36 0.14 -11.63
N GLY A 409 -24.21 -0.37 -12.55
CA GLY A 409 -24.05 -1.70 -13.12
C GLY A 409 -22.79 -1.81 -13.98
N ASN A 410 -22.52 -0.79 -14.79
CA ASN A 410 -21.32 -0.72 -15.63
C ASN A 410 -20.11 -0.07 -14.91
N HIS A 411 -20.35 0.63 -13.79
CA HIS A 411 -19.34 1.35 -13.04
C HIS A 411 -19.43 1.05 -11.53
N PRO A 412 -19.16 -0.19 -11.11
CA PRO A 412 -19.37 -0.62 -9.72
C PRO A 412 -18.50 0.11 -8.69
N ARG A 413 -17.44 0.79 -9.11
CA ARG A 413 -16.55 1.60 -8.24
C ARG A 413 -17.05 3.02 -8.03
N LEU A 414 -18.05 3.46 -8.79
CA LEU A 414 -18.58 4.83 -8.72
C LEU A 414 -19.14 5.21 -7.35
N PRO A 415 -19.90 4.36 -6.64
CA PRO A 415 -20.40 4.71 -5.30
C PRO A 415 -19.31 5.07 -4.30
N LEU A 416 -18.17 4.36 -4.33
CA LEU A 416 -17.02 4.65 -3.47
C LEU A 416 -16.39 6.00 -3.82
N ILE A 417 -16.27 6.32 -5.13
CA ILE A 417 -15.75 7.61 -5.60
C ILE A 417 -16.66 8.76 -5.14
N MET A 418 -17.98 8.61 -5.26
CA MET A 418 -18.93 9.62 -4.80
C MET A 418 -18.79 9.86 -3.30
N LYS A 419 -18.72 8.79 -2.51
CA LYS A 419 -18.52 8.86 -1.06
C LYS A 419 -17.22 9.57 -0.67
N HIS A 420 -16.13 9.28 -1.38
CA HIS A 420 -14.86 9.99 -1.21
C HIS A 420 -14.98 11.49 -1.53
N ASN A 421 -15.63 11.83 -2.64
CA ASN A 421 -15.81 13.22 -3.03
C ASN A 421 -16.66 14.00 -2.03
N ASP A 422 -17.72 13.38 -1.51
CA ASP A 422 -18.57 13.96 -0.45
C ASP A 422 -17.79 14.17 0.86
N PHE A 423 -16.95 13.21 1.25
CA PHE A 423 -16.08 13.32 2.42
C PHE A 423 -15.13 14.53 2.30
N VAL A 424 -14.44 14.64 1.17
CA VAL A 424 -13.53 15.77 0.89
C VAL A 424 -14.30 17.10 0.86
N LYS A 425 -15.45 17.14 0.20
CA LYS A 425 -16.30 18.33 0.10
C LYS A 425 -16.77 18.84 1.46
N ASN A 426 -17.16 17.94 2.36
CA ASN A 426 -17.58 18.31 3.71
C ASN A 426 -16.45 19.00 4.47
N THR A 427 -15.24 18.45 4.46
CA THR A 427 -14.07 19.06 5.11
C THR A 427 -13.75 20.43 4.51
N PHE A 428 -13.70 20.54 3.17
CA PHE A 428 -13.41 21.81 2.49
C PHE A 428 -14.48 22.88 2.76
N SER A 429 -15.75 22.49 2.90
CA SER A 429 -16.84 23.43 3.24
C SER A 429 -16.67 24.01 4.65
N LEU A 430 -16.21 23.21 5.62
CA LEU A 430 -15.91 23.70 6.96
C LEU A 430 -14.68 24.62 6.96
N VAL A 431 -13.64 24.30 6.19
CA VAL A 431 -12.48 25.18 6.01
C VAL A 431 -12.90 26.50 5.37
N GLN A 432 -13.74 26.47 4.31
CA GLN A 432 -14.26 27.69 3.68
C GLN A 432 -14.98 28.61 4.71
N GLN A 433 -15.80 28.02 5.59
CA GLN A 433 -16.45 28.76 6.65
C GLN A 433 -15.44 29.38 7.63
N SER A 434 -14.40 28.63 8.02
CA SER A 434 -13.32 29.13 8.88
C SER A 434 -12.59 30.32 8.23
N LEU A 435 -12.25 30.24 6.95
CA LEU A 435 -11.57 31.30 6.22
C LEU A 435 -12.44 32.57 6.06
N ARG A 436 -13.75 32.41 5.84
CA ARG A 436 -14.69 33.57 5.80
C ARG A 436 -14.74 34.31 7.15
N ASN A 437 -14.71 33.58 8.26
CA ASN A 437 -14.68 34.18 9.60
C ASN A 437 -13.37 34.94 9.87
N MET A 438 -12.26 34.58 9.24
CA MET A 438 -10.97 35.30 9.36
C MET A 438 -10.94 36.59 8.51
N SER A 439 -11.87 36.73 7.55
CA SER A 439 -11.96 37.90 6.67
C SER A 439 -12.88 38.98 7.22
N SER A 440 -13.70 38.66 8.22
CA SER A 440 -14.65 39.55 8.88
C SER A 440 -14.05 40.23 10.10
#